data_5c1ac0b7f2658e2a769ecddd82cb442f
#
_entry.id   5c1ac0b7f2658e2a769ecddd82cb442f
#
_cell.length_a   1.000
_cell.length_b   1.000
_cell.length_c   1.000
_cell.angle_alpha   90.00
_cell.angle_beta   90.00
_cell.angle_gamma   90.00
#
_symmetry.space_group_name_H-M   'P 1'
#
loop_
_entity.id
_entity.type
_entity.pdbx_description
1 polymer ?
#
loop_
_entity_poly.entity_id
_entity_poly.type
_entity_poly.pdbx_seq_one_letter_code
_entity_poly.pdbx_strand_id
1 'polypeptide(L)'
;MTVANSTRPDLSLTMGVLARHMHKPSLEHYQAAQRVLRYLESTKEAGLVYRANESQEPLVVHSDANWASDTTIQRRSTSGSVVLVYGNPVAWKSATQKCVSLSAVEAEFIAATEATREVLFLKQLLHSIGIATGTPTVYLDNTGCIQVSKDPAQHWKLKHIDTKYHFVRNNVQEGRVQIKYVDTTRNLADVLTKPIGRQAMQQARSGLHLQILAAVYETGSPSYATVLKNRGHTLKQQHNEQGTYAVEGGS
;
A
#
# COMPACT_ATOMS: atom_id res chain seq x y z
N MET A 1 -14.10 6.29 1.97
CA MET A 1 -12.71 6.47 1.46
C MET A 1 -11.67 6.58 2.58
N THR A 2 -11.91 7.32 3.67
CA THR A 2 -10.91 7.55 4.75
C THR A 2 -10.33 6.25 5.31
N VAL A 3 -11.16 5.29 5.69
CA VAL A 3 -10.72 3.99 6.25
C VAL A 3 -9.77 3.24 5.31
N ALA A 4 -10.13 3.14 4.02
CA ALA A 4 -9.31 2.47 3.02
C ALA A 4 -7.95 3.13 2.80
N ASN A 5 -7.86 4.46 2.97
CA ASN A 5 -6.62 5.21 2.76
C ASN A 5 -5.76 5.35 4.02
N SER A 6 -6.31 5.06 5.21
CA SER A 6 -5.61 5.30 6.48
C SER A 6 -5.26 4.04 7.25
N THR A 7 -6.10 2.99 7.20
CA THR A 7 -5.94 1.82 8.07
C THR A 7 -6.28 0.48 7.40
N ARG A 8 -6.93 0.50 6.23
CA ARG A 8 -7.41 -0.72 5.56
C ARG A 8 -7.02 -0.75 4.09
N PRO A 9 -5.73 -1.02 3.78
CA PRO A 9 -5.24 -1.12 2.41
C PRO A 9 -5.98 -2.18 1.59
N ASP A 10 -6.45 -3.25 2.20
CA ASP A 10 -7.23 -4.32 1.60
C ASP A 10 -8.57 -3.87 0.98
N LEU A 11 -9.06 -2.69 1.35
CA LEU A 11 -10.29 -2.09 0.80
C LEU A 11 -10.05 -1.07 -0.31
N SER A 12 -8.80 -0.65 -0.54
CA SER A 12 -8.49 0.51 -1.39
C SER A 12 -8.98 0.34 -2.82
N LEU A 13 -8.76 -0.83 -3.44
CA LEU A 13 -9.26 -1.14 -4.77
C LEU A 13 -10.79 -1.08 -4.82
N THR A 14 -11.46 -1.83 -3.95
CA THR A 14 -12.93 -1.95 -3.96
C THR A 14 -13.59 -0.59 -3.72
N MET A 15 -13.07 0.20 -2.78
CA MET A 15 -13.57 1.55 -2.52
C MET A 15 -13.33 2.50 -3.69
N GLY A 16 -12.19 2.37 -4.37
CA GLY A 16 -11.90 3.11 -5.60
C GLY A 16 -12.87 2.77 -6.73
N VAL A 17 -13.20 1.49 -6.91
CA VAL A 17 -14.21 1.05 -7.90
C VAL A 17 -15.58 1.59 -7.56
N LEU A 18 -16.06 1.40 -6.34
CA LEU A 18 -17.38 1.88 -5.91
C LEU A 18 -17.52 3.41 -6.01
N ALA A 19 -16.46 4.14 -5.68
CA ALA A 19 -16.46 5.60 -5.76
C ALA A 19 -16.70 6.13 -7.18
N ARG A 20 -16.25 5.43 -8.21
CA ARG A 20 -16.50 5.81 -9.62
C ARG A 20 -17.97 5.76 -10.01
N HIS A 21 -18.75 4.91 -9.35
CA HIS A 21 -20.17 4.69 -9.66
C HIS A 21 -21.13 5.43 -8.72
N MET A 22 -20.64 6.28 -7.80
CA MET A 22 -21.50 6.98 -6.83
C MET A 22 -22.53 7.91 -7.46
N HIS A 23 -22.23 8.50 -8.63
CA HIS A 23 -23.15 9.41 -9.29
C HIS A 23 -24.36 8.69 -9.90
N LYS A 24 -24.16 7.46 -10.42
CA LYS A 24 -25.24 6.64 -11.01
C LYS A 24 -25.03 5.16 -10.65
N PRO A 25 -25.34 4.76 -9.42
CA PRO A 25 -25.13 3.39 -8.98
C PRO A 25 -26.17 2.44 -9.58
N SER A 26 -25.74 1.23 -9.96
CA SER A 26 -26.64 0.11 -10.26
C SER A 26 -26.93 -0.69 -8.98
N LEU A 27 -27.88 -1.63 -9.07
CA LEU A 27 -28.16 -2.58 -8.00
C LEU A 27 -26.92 -3.41 -7.62
N GLU A 28 -26.11 -3.78 -8.61
CA GLU A 28 -24.86 -4.52 -8.39
C GLU A 28 -23.85 -3.72 -7.57
N HIS A 29 -23.72 -2.42 -7.83
CA HIS A 29 -22.84 -1.54 -7.05
C HIS A 29 -23.35 -1.41 -5.60
N TYR A 30 -24.64 -1.33 -5.39
CA TYR A 30 -25.23 -1.32 -4.06
C TYR A 30 -24.96 -2.64 -3.30
N GLN A 31 -25.18 -3.77 -3.96
CA GLN A 31 -24.87 -5.08 -3.38
C GLN A 31 -23.37 -5.25 -3.08
N ALA A 32 -22.49 -4.72 -3.94
CA ALA A 32 -21.06 -4.71 -3.69
C ALA A 32 -20.70 -3.85 -2.45
N ALA A 33 -21.33 -2.68 -2.30
CA ALA A 33 -21.15 -1.84 -1.10
C ALA A 33 -21.61 -2.57 0.18
N GLN A 34 -22.73 -3.28 0.13
CA GLN A 34 -23.19 -4.10 1.27
C GLN A 34 -22.19 -5.24 1.60
N ARG A 35 -21.55 -5.84 0.60
CA ARG A 35 -20.51 -6.86 0.84
C ARG A 35 -19.31 -6.25 1.56
N VAL A 36 -18.91 -5.02 1.20
CA VAL A 36 -17.85 -4.30 1.91
C VAL A 36 -18.21 -4.06 3.37
N LEU A 37 -19.45 -3.66 3.66
CA LEU A 37 -19.91 -3.47 5.04
C LEU A 37 -19.87 -4.77 5.85
N ARG A 38 -20.33 -5.89 5.27
CA ARG A 38 -20.25 -7.22 5.91
C ARG A 38 -18.80 -7.65 6.13
N TYR A 39 -17.91 -7.39 5.16
CA TYR A 39 -16.49 -7.66 5.31
C TYR A 39 -15.87 -6.81 6.43
N LEU A 40 -16.18 -5.53 6.51
CA LEU A 40 -15.74 -4.65 7.60
C LEU A 40 -16.24 -5.16 8.95
N GLU A 41 -17.52 -5.55 9.07
CA GLU A 41 -18.08 -6.09 10.31
C GLU A 41 -17.36 -7.38 10.72
N SER A 42 -17.13 -8.31 9.78
CA SER A 42 -16.41 -9.56 10.06
C SER A 42 -14.92 -9.39 10.34
N THR A 43 -14.36 -8.23 10.03
CA THR A 43 -12.95 -7.89 10.22
C THR A 43 -12.74 -6.61 11.03
N LYS A 44 -13.71 -6.23 11.86
CA LYS A 44 -13.66 -4.98 12.66
C LYS A 44 -12.48 -4.94 13.64
N GLU A 45 -12.05 -6.11 14.12
CA GLU A 45 -10.89 -6.24 14.99
C GLU A 45 -9.55 -6.32 14.23
N ALA A 46 -9.57 -6.22 12.89
CA ALA A 46 -8.33 -6.17 12.12
C ALA A 46 -7.76 -4.76 12.05
N GLY A 47 -6.47 -4.64 12.30
CA GLY A 47 -5.72 -3.39 12.22
C GLY A 47 -4.30 -3.61 11.72
N LEU A 48 -3.65 -2.54 11.28
CA LEU A 48 -2.24 -2.56 10.93
C LEU A 48 -1.40 -2.67 12.21
N VAL A 49 -0.49 -3.64 12.23
CA VAL A 49 0.43 -3.87 13.33
C VAL A 49 1.83 -3.47 12.89
N TYR A 50 2.42 -2.49 13.56
CA TYR A 50 3.78 -2.03 13.28
C TYR A 50 4.74 -2.70 14.25
N ARG A 51 5.83 -3.26 13.73
CA ARG A 51 6.83 -3.99 14.52
C ARG A 51 8.21 -3.39 14.30
N ALA A 52 9.02 -3.39 15.36
CA ALA A 52 10.39 -2.91 15.26
C ALA A 52 11.27 -3.94 14.53
N ASN A 53 12.16 -3.45 13.67
CA ASN A 53 13.27 -4.22 13.06
C ASN A 53 12.89 -5.48 12.27
N GLU A 54 11.75 -5.50 11.58
CA GLU A 54 11.33 -6.69 10.82
C GLU A 54 12.02 -6.85 9.45
N SER A 55 12.62 -5.81 8.88
CA SER A 55 13.23 -5.88 7.56
C SER A 55 14.63 -5.32 7.53
N GLN A 56 15.52 -6.03 6.83
CA GLN A 56 16.88 -5.56 6.53
C GLN A 56 16.91 -4.52 5.41
N GLU A 57 15.82 -4.37 4.66
CA GLU A 57 15.67 -3.33 3.64
C GLU A 57 14.84 -2.18 4.23
N PRO A 58 15.48 -1.04 4.57
CA PRO A 58 14.82 0.03 5.33
C PRO A 58 13.66 0.70 4.60
N LEU A 59 13.72 0.77 3.27
CA LEU A 59 12.70 1.44 2.46
C LEU A 59 12.49 0.70 1.15
N VAL A 60 11.29 0.14 0.98
CA VAL A 60 10.91 -0.58 -0.23
C VAL A 60 9.54 -0.14 -0.72
N VAL A 61 9.29 -0.31 -2.02
CA VAL A 61 7.96 -0.15 -2.60
C VAL A 61 7.65 -1.32 -3.52
N HIS A 62 6.48 -1.91 -3.35
CA HIS A 62 5.89 -2.85 -4.31
C HIS A 62 5.01 -2.09 -5.28
N SER A 63 5.07 -2.44 -6.56
CA SER A 63 4.25 -1.85 -7.61
C SER A 63 3.66 -2.93 -8.50
N ASP A 64 2.42 -2.71 -8.94
CA ASP A 64 1.67 -3.57 -9.86
C ASP A 64 0.75 -2.73 -10.74
N ALA A 65 0.38 -3.26 -11.91
CA ALA A 65 -0.65 -2.68 -12.74
C ALA A 65 -1.58 -3.74 -13.33
N ASN A 66 -2.88 -3.52 -13.21
CA ASN A 66 -3.87 -4.31 -13.92
C ASN A 66 -4.23 -3.62 -15.24
N TRP A 67 -3.64 -4.13 -16.34
CA TRP A 67 -3.78 -3.54 -17.67
C TRP A 67 -5.20 -3.65 -18.20
N ALA A 68 -5.73 -2.53 -18.75
CA ALA A 68 -7.02 -2.44 -19.41
C ALA A 68 -8.19 -3.07 -18.61
N SER A 69 -8.08 -3.05 -17.29
CA SER A 69 -8.94 -3.79 -16.36
C SER A 69 -10.37 -3.26 -16.28
N ASP A 70 -10.58 -1.99 -16.60
CA ASP A 70 -11.88 -1.36 -16.45
C ASP A 70 -12.47 -0.95 -17.82
N THR A 71 -13.43 -1.71 -18.30
CA THR A 71 -14.13 -1.46 -19.56
C THR A 71 -15.07 -0.26 -19.48
N THR A 72 -15.47 0.17 -18.28
CA THR A 72 -16.42 1.28 -18.07
C THR A 72 -15.75 2.66 -18.22
N ILE A 73 -14.41 2.73 -18.09
CA ILE A 73 -13.62 3.95 -18.18
C ILE A 73 -12.55 3.86 -19.29
N GLN A 74 -12.98 3.54 -20.51
CA GLN A 74 -12.12 3.52 -21.70
C GLN A 74 -10.93 2.52 -21.58
N ARG A 75 -11.12 1.39 -20.93
CA ARG A 75 -10.07 0.36 -20.69
C ARG A 75 -8.80 0.93 -20.04
N ARG A 76 -8.95 1.88 -19.14
CA ARG A 76 -7.80 2.38 -18.36
C ARG A 76 -7.31 1.32 -17.40
N SER A 77 -6.01 1.31 -17.20
CA SER A 77 -5.36 0.42 -16.25
C SER A 77 -5.49 0.94 -14.81
N THR A 78 -5.38 0.04 -13.85
CA THR A 78 -5.31 0.38 -12.42
C THR A 78 -3.88 0.17 -11.94
N SER A 79 -3.26 1.20 -11.37
CA SER A 79 -1.97 1.11 -10.70
C SER A 79 -2.14 0.90 -9.21
N GLY A 80 -1.30 0.05 -8.62
CA GLY A 80 -1.18 -0.19 -7.20
C GLY A 80 0.25 0.00 -6.72
N SER A 81 0.40 0.58 -5.52
CA SER A 81 1.70 0.65 -4.84
C SER A 81 1.55 0.54 -3.34
N VAL A 82 2.51 -0.10 -2.69
CA VAL A 82 2.65 -0.19 -1.23
C VAL A 82 4.08 0.16 -0.87
N VAL A 83 4.27 1.17 -0.03
CA VAL A 83 5.58 1.53 0.51
C VAL A 83 5.72 0.99 1.92
N LEU A 84 6.83 0.31 2.16
CA LEU A 84 7.18 -0.24 3.46
C LEU A 84 8.42 0.47 4.00
N VAL A 85 8.38 0.84 5.28
CA VAL A 85 9.51 1.33 6.05
C VAL A 85 9.84 0.29 7.12
N TYR A 86 11.04 -0.27 7.06
CA TYR A 86 11.46 -1.40 7.90
C TYR A 86 10.43 -2.55 7.93
N GLY A 87 9.91 -2.92 6.75
CA GLY A 87 8.89 -3.96 6.60
C GLY A 87 7.45 -3.56 6.92
N ASN A 88 7.22 -2.38 7.49
CA ASN A 88 5.89 -1.91 7.89
C ASN A 88 5.25 -1.04 6.82
N PRO A 89 3.98 -1.26 6.43
CA PRO A 89 3.30 -0.46 5.43
C PRO A 89 2.98 0.93 5.95
N VAL A 90 3.52 1.96 5.29
CA VAL A 90 3.34 3.38 5.68
C VAL A 90 2.56 4.19 4.66
N ALA A 91 2.56 3.76 3.39
CA ALA A 91 1.76 4.38 2.34
C ALA A 91 1.30 3.33 1.33
N TRP A 92 0.10 3.49 0.81
CA TRP A 92 -0.44 2.64 -0.25
C TRP A 92 -1.39 3.43 -1.13
N LYS A 93 -1.52 2.99 -2.37
CA LYS A 93 -2.36 3.64 -3.35
C LYS A 93 -2.96 2.63 -4.32
N SER A 94 -4.23 2.78 -4.61
CA SER A 94 -4.93 2.14 -5.72
C SER A 94 -5.56 3.24 -6.56
N ALA A 95 -5.15 3.37 -7.82
CA ALA A 95 -5.63 4.46 -8.66
C ALA A 95 -5.73 4.07 -10.14
N THR A 96 -6.78 4.53 -10.80
CA THR A 96 -6.90 4.45 -12.26
C THR A 96 -5.85 5.34 -12.92
N GLN A 97 -5.14 4.82 -13.92
CA GLN A 97 -4.19 5.57 -14.71
C GLN A 97 -4.88 6.69 -15.50
N LYS A 98 -4.25 7.85 -15.60
CA LYS A 98 -4.81 9.01 -16.33
C LYS A 98 -4.75 8.86 -17.84
N CYS A 99 -3.85 8.03 -18.36
CA CYS A 99 -3.70 7.72 -19.77
C CYS A 99 -4.07 6.26 -20.06
N VAL A 100 -4.37 5.96 -21.31
CA VAL A 100 -4.58 4.59 -21.80
C VAL A 100 -3.23 4.00 -22.12
N SER A 101 -2.90 2.86 -21.51
CA SER A 101 -1.68 2.11 -21.79
C SER A 101 -1.91 1.17 -22.96
N LEU A 102 -0.99 1.11 -23.91
CA LEU A 102 -1.10 0.28 -25.12
C LEU A 102 -0.64 -1.17 -24.90
N SER A 103 0.04 -1.43 -23.79
CA SER A 103 0.49 -2.77 -23.41
C SER A 103 0.54 -2.95 -21.89
N ALA A 104 0.59 -4.20 -21.43
CA ALA A 104 0.80 -4.51 -20.01
C ALA A 104 2.12 -3.93 -19.50
N VAL A 105 3.20 -4.04 -20.27
CA VAL A 105 4.52 -3.48 -19.91
C VAL A 105 4.45 -1.97 -19.69
N GLU A 106 3.71 -1.26 -20.53
CA GLU A 106 3.51 0.18 -20.37
C GLU A 106 2.70 0.52 -19.11
N ALA A 107 1.62 -0.22 -18.85
CA ALA A 107 0.83 -0.05 -17.63
C ALA A 107 1.68 -0.24 -16.37
N GLU A 108 2.49 -1.31 -16.36
CA GLU A 108 3.44 -1.59 -15.28
C GLU A 108 4.48 -0.47 -15.13
N PHE A 109 4.99 0.04 -16.26
CA PHE A 109 5.98 1.11 -16.23
C PHE A 109 5.41 2.42 -15.67
N ILE A 110 4.15 2.73 -15.99
CA ILE A 110 3.43 3.88 -15.41
C ILE A 110 3.27 3.70 -13.91
N ALA A 111 2.87 2.50 -13.45
CA ALA A 111 2.75 2.20 -12.02
C ALA A 111 4.10 2.31 -11.30
N ALA A 112 5.16 1.74 -11.88
CA ALA A 112 6.54 1.83 -11.36
C ALA A 112 7.02 3.29 -11.26
N THR A 113 6.65 4.16 -12.21
CA THR A 113 6.97 5.59 -12.16
C THR A 113 6.34 6.27 -10.93
N GLU A 114 5.05 6.02 -10.69
CA GLU A 114 4.35 6.58 -9.53
C GLU A 114 4.93 6.04 -8.22
N ALA A 115 5.20 4.74 -8.15
CA ALA A 115 5.85 4.11 -7.00
C ALA A 115 7.25 4.67 -6.72
N THR A 116 8.05 4.90 -7.78
CA THR A 116 9.37 5.50 -7.66
C THR A 116 9.30 6.93 -7.11
N ARG A 117 8.33 7.73 -7.55
CA ARG A 117 8.11 9.08 -7.02
C ARG A 117 7.77 9.06 -5.54
N GLU A 118 6.87 8.17 -5.14
CA GLU A 118 6.42 8.03 -3.76
C GLU A 118 7.57 7.63 -2.83
N VAL A 119 8.34 6.61 -3.23
CA VAL A 119 9.46 6.13 -2.39
C VAL A 119 10.58 7.15 -2.27
N LEU A 120 10.86 7.93 -3.33
CA LEU A 120 11.85 9.02 -3.28
C LEU A 120 11.39 10.16 -2.37
N PHE A 121 10.10 10.50 -2.41
CA PHE A 121 9.52 11.48 -1.48
C PHE A 121 9.67 11.03 -0.03
N LEU A 122 9.30 9.78 0.27
CA LEU A 122 9.45 9.23 1.63
C LEU A 122 10.91 9.13 2.06
N LYS A 123 11.84 8.81 1.17
CA LYS A 123 13.27 8.86 1.45
C LYS A 123 13.71 10.24 1.92
N GLN A 124 13.29 11.29 1.22
CA GLN A 124 13.60 12.68 1.60
C GLN A 124 12.97 13.05 2.95
N LEU A 125 11.70 12.68 3.16
CA LEU A 125 11.01 12.92 4.42
C LEU A 125 11.72 12.23 5.59
N LEU A 126 12.06 10.94 5.47
CA LEU A 126 12.77 10.20 6.51
C LEU A 126 14.15 10.80 6.78
N HIS A 127 14.88 11.18 5.73
CA HIS A 127 16.16 11.87 5.88
C HIS A 127 16.03 13.19 6.64
N SER A 128 14.97 13.98 6.37
CA SER A 128 14.76 15.28 7.05
C SER A 128 14.50 15.15 8.56
N ILE A 129 14.06 13.98 9.01
CA ILE A 129 13.87 13.66 10.44
C ILE A 129 15.00 12.79 11.01
N GLY A 130 16.13 12.70 10.30
CA GLY A 130 17.34 12.01 10.78
C GLY A 130 17.37 10.50 10.56
N ILE A 131 16.43 9.92 9.78
CA ILE A 131 16.39 8.49 9.49
C ILE A 131 17.05 8.20 8.13
N ALA A 132 18.20 7.54 8.14
CA ALA A 132 18.90 7.13 6.93
C ALA A 132 18.37 5.77 6.43
N THR A 133 17.88 5.72 5.19
CA THR A 133 17.28 4.52 4.60
C THR A 133 18.09 3.91 3.46
N GLY A 134 19.25 4.47 3.11
CA GLY A 134 20.04 4.01 1.96
C GLY A 134 19.32 4.19 0.62
N THR A 135 19.63 3.31 -0.35
CA THR A 135 18.99 3.29 -1.66
C THR A 135 17.71 2.45 -1.58
N PRO A 136 16.52 3.04 -1.83
CA PRO A 136 15.26 2.29 -1.78
C PRO A 136 15.15 1.28 -2.92
N THR A 137 14.43 0.18 -2.65
CA THR A 137 14.14 -0.87 -3.62
C THR A 137 12.72 -0.75 -4.16
N VAL A 138 12.58 -0.79 -5.49
CA VAL A 138 11.29 -0.89 -6.19
C VAL A 138 11.11 -2.33 -6.66
N TYR A 139 10.13 -3.03 -6.13
CA TYR A 139 9.78 -4.41 -6.48
C TYR A 139 8.71 -4.43 -7.57
N LEU A 140 9.01 -5.15 -8.66
CA LEU A 140 8.14 -5.37 -9.81
C LEU A 140 8.09 -6.86 -10.15
N ASP A 141 6.96 -7.37 -10.61
CA ASP A 141 6.82 -8.76 -11.08
C ASP A 141 6.84 -8.88 -12.61
N ASN A 142 6.85 -7.77 -13.33
CA ASN A 142 6.93 -7.74 -14.79
C ASN A 142 8.40 -7.63 -15.28
N THR A 143 8.94 -8.74 -15.75
CA THR A 143 10.32 -8.80 -16.25
C THR A 143 10.57 -7.89 -17.45
N GLY A 144 9.55 -7.69 -18.32
CA GLY A 144 9.64 -6.76 -19.46
C GLY A 144 9.80 -5.31 -18.99
N CYS A 145 9.07 -4.90 -17.94
CA CYS A 145 9.23 -3.59 -17.32
C CYS A 145 10.63 -3.42 -16.73
N ILE A 146 11.15 -4.43 -16.04
CA ILE A 146 12.50 -4.41 -15.45
C ILE A 146 13.58 -4.30 -16.53
N GLN A 147 13.47 -5.06 -17.62
CA GLN A 147 14.41 -4.99 -18.73
C GLN A 147 14.44 -3.61 -19.35
N VAL A 148 13.26 -3.04 -19.66
CA VAL A 148 13.16 -1.70 -20.25
C VAL A 148 13.74 -0.63 -19.32
N SER A 149 13.62 -0.77 -18.01
CA SER A 149 14.19 0.18 -17.05
C SER A 149 15.73 0.18 -17.01
N LYS A 150 16.36 -0.93 -17.44
CA LYS A 150 17.82 -1.13 -17.43
C LYS A 150 18.48 -0.93 -18.80
N ASP A 151 17.78 -1.27 -19.89
CA ASP A 151 18.31 -1.30 -21.25
C ASP A 151 17.77 -0.14 -22.11
N PRO A 152 18.64 0.81 -22.51
CA PRO A 152 18.27 1.92 -23.40
C PRO A 152 17.79 1.48 -24.79
N ALA A 153 18.23 0.33 -25.29
CA ALA A 153 17.89 -0.14 -26.64
C ALA A 153 16.41 -0.49 -26.82
N GLN A 154 15.67 -0.69 -25.72
CA GLN A 154 14.24 -1.03 -25.76
C GLN A 154 13.29 0.19 -25.67
N HIS A 155 13.82 1.39 -25.73
CA HIS A 155 13.08 2.66 -25.66
C HIS A 155 11.91 2.77 -26.65
N TRP A 156 12.03 2.21 -27.85
CA TRP A 156 10.99 2.26 -28.87
C TRP A 156 9.64 1.71 -28.44
N LYS A 157 9.60 0.83 -27.42
CA LYS A 157 8.37 0.24 -26.88
C LYS A 157 7.53 1.23 -26.03
N LEU A 158 8.12 2.34 -25.61
CA LEU A 158 7.53 3.27 -24.65
C LEU A 158 7.53 4.74 -25.11
N LYS A 159 7.64 4.99 -26.44
CA LYS A 159 7.78 6.35 -27.01
C LYS A 159 6.72 7.35 -26.51
N HIS A 160 5.49 6.92 -26.27
CA HIS A 160 4.40 7.81 -25.84
C HIS A 160 4.37 8.06 -24.33
N ILE A 161 5.24 7.41 -23.54
CA ILE A 161 5.47 7.71 -22.12
C ILE A 161 6.92 8.12 -21.84
N ASP A 162 7.56 8.73 -22.83
CA ASP A 162 8.99 9.03 -22.86
C ASP A 162 9.53 9.71 -21.57
N THR A 163 8.85 10.74 -21.09
CA THR A 163 9.21 11.44 -19.85
C THR A 163 9.22 10.54 -18.62
N LYS A 164 8.27 9.60 -18.51
CA LYS A 164 8.22 8.64 -17.40
C LYS A 164 9.35 7.63 -17.50
N TYR A 165 9.63 7.20 -18.74
CA TYR A 165 10.75 6.31 -19.02
C TYR A 165 12.08 6.93 -18.58
N HIS A 166 12.37 8.14 -19.02
CA HIS A 166 13.59 8.84 -18.62
C HIS A 166 13.67 9.05 -17.11
N PHE A 167 12.55 9.37 -16.45
CA PHE A 167 12.54 9.56 -15.00
C PHE A 167 12.97 8.29 -14.26
N VAL A 168 12.35 7.14 -14.53
CA VAL A 168 12.71 5.87 -13.83
C VAL A 168 14.14 5.47 -14.14
N ARG A 169 14.51 5.46 -15.42
CA ARG A 169 15.86 5.08 -15.87
C ARG A 169 16.95 5.95 -15.22
N ASN A 170 16.80 7.26 -15.23
CA ASN A 170 17.80 8.16 -14.66
C ASN A 170 17.96 7.91 -13.16
N ASN A 171 16.88 7.71 -12.42
CA ASN A 171 16.97 7.38 -10.99
C ASN A 171 17.64 6.03 -10.72
N VAL A 172 17.48 5.04 -11.61
CA VAL A 172 18.20 3.77 -11.53
C VAL A 172 19.68 3.95 -11.84
N GLN A 173 20.03 4.65 -12.95
CA GLN A 173 21.41 4.89 -13.37
C GLN A 173 22.20 5.70 -12.35
N GLU A 174 21.57 6.68 -11.71
CA GLU A 174 22.18 7.51 -10.67
C GLU A 174 22.19 6.82 -9.29
N GLY A 175 21.74 5.58 -9.19
CA GLY A 175 21.70 4.82 -7.93
C GLY A 175 20.77 5.38 -6.87
N ARG A 176 19.83 6.23 -7.27
CA ARG A 176 18.82 6.80 -6.35
C ARG A 176 17.78 5.77 -5.92
N VAL A 177 17.46 4.82 -6.82
CA VAL A 177 16.63 3.64 -6.56
C VAL A 177 17.26 2.41 -7.20
N GLN A 178 16.91 1.23 -6.69
CA GLN A 178 17.20 -0.04 -7.37
C GLN A 178 15.90 -0.76 -7.71
N ILE A 179 15.86 -1.44 -8.87
CA ILE A 179 14.71 -2.23 -9.29
C ILE A 179 15.05 -3.70 -9.13
N LYS A 180 14.19 -4.44 -8.44
CA LYS A 180 14.29 -5.89 -8.23
C LYS A 180 13.02 -6.60 -8.69
N TYR A 181 13.19 -7.84 -9.12
CA TYR A 181 12.06 -8.74 -9.39
C TYR A 181 11.47 -9.27 -8.09
N VAL A 182 10.15 -9.37 -8.05
CA VAL A 182 9.40 -10.11 -7.04
C VAL A 182 8.44 -11.08 -7.74
N ASP A 183 8.25 -12.27 -7.19
CA ASP A 183 7.24 -13.19 -7.68
C ASP A 183 5.84 -12.60 -7.47
N THR A 184 4.94 -12.77 -8.47
CA THR A 184 3.57 -12.22 -8.43
C THR A 184 2.82 -12.64 -7.16
N THR A 185 3.02 -13.87 -6.69
CA THR A 185 2.37 -14.36 -5.44
C THR A 185 2.84 -13.64 -4.19
N ARG A 186 3.97 -12.96 -4.26
CA ARG A 186 4.59 -12.17 -3.18
C ARG A 186 4.49 -10.66 -3.40
N ASN A 187 3.93 -10.22 -4.54
CA ASN A 187 3.76 -8.79 -4.82
C ASN A 187 2.60 -8.22 -3.99
N LEU A 188 2.90 -7.45 -2.97
CA LEU A 188 1.90 -6.86 -2.08
C LEU A 188 0.99 -5.83 -2.77
N ALA A 189 1.37 -5.34 -3.95
CA ALA A 189 0.57 -4.38 -4.70
C ALA A 189 -0.61 -5.04 -5.46
N ASP A 190 -0.62 -6.37 -5.63
CA ASP A 190 -1.68 -7.11 -6.32
C ASP A 190 -3.09 -6.84 -5.76
N VAL A 191 -3.21 -6.78 -4.43
CA VAL A 191 -4.50 -6.51 -3.76
C VAL A 191 -5.06 -5.12 -4.07
N LEU A 192 -4.21 -4.22 -4.56
CA LEU A 192 -4.56 -2.83 -4.90
C LEU A 192 -4.94 -2.64 -6.37
N THR A 193 -4.76 -3.66 -7.22
CA THR A 193 -4.94 -3.54 -8.68
C THR A 193 -5.99 -4.48 -9.24
N LYS A 194 -6.16 -5.67 -8.67
CA LYS A 194 -7.06 -6.71 -9.17
C LYS A 194 -7.82 -7.42 -8.05
N PRO A 195 -9.04 -7.91 -8.31
CA PRO A 195 -9.73 -8.81 -7.39
C PRO A 195 -8.91 -10.09 -7.22
N ILE A 196 -8.62 -10.46 -5.98
CA ILE A 196 -7.86 -11.65 -5.65
C ILE A 196 -8.72 -12.64 -4.86
N GLY A 197 -8.40 -13.94 -4.98
CA GLY A 197 -9.09 -14.99 -4.26
C GLY A 197 -8.84 -14.93 -2.73
N ARG A 198 -9.63 -15.71 -1.98
CA ARG A 198 -9.59 -15.72 -0.52
C ARG A 198 -8.20 -16.00 0.05
N GLN A 199 -7.50 -16.99 -0.50
CA GLN A 199 -6.16 -17.37 -0.04
C GLN A 199 -5.14 -16.26 -0.29
N ALA A 200 -5.13 -15.69 -1.50
CA ALA A 200 -4.26 -14.56 -1.85
C ALA A 200 -4.57 -13.32 -0.98
N MET A 201 -5.86 -13.06 -0.67
CA MET A 201 -6.25 -11.99 0.25
C MET A 201 -5.70 -12.22 1.67
N GLN A 202 -5.71 -13.45 2.17
CA GLN A 202 -5.12 -13.77 3.48
C GLN A 202 -3.61 -13.54 3.48
N GLN A 203 -2.91 -13.96 2.42
CA GLN A 203 -1.47 -13.72 2.25
C GLN A 203 -1.15 -12.22 2.17
N ALA A 204 -1.92 -11.47 1.36
CA ALA A 204 -1.75 -10.02 1.25
C ALA A 204 -1.98 -9.32 2.60
N ARG A 205 -3.01 -9.70 3.34
CA ARG A 205 -3.26 -9.15 4.69
C ARG A 205 -2.11 -9.44 5.65
N SER A 206 -1.56 -10.65 5.62
CA SER A 206 -0.39 -11.01 6.43
C SER A 206 0.83 -10.18 6.04
N GLY A 207 1.14 -10.06 4.74
CA GLY A 207 2.27 -9.26 4.25
C GLY A 207 2.11 -7.76 4.47
N LEU A 208 0.88 -7.27 4.55
CA LEU A 208 0.55 -5.88 4.92
C LEU A 208 0.42 -5.69 6.44
N HIS A 209 0.76 -6.68 7.24
CA HIS A 209 0.61 -6.67 8.70
C HIS A 209 -0.81 -6.29 9.17
N LEU A 210 -1.82 -6.59 8.37
CA LEU A 210 -3.22 -6.40 8.72
C LEU A 210 -3.73 -7.62 9.48
N GLN A 211 -3.69 -7.57 10.81
CA GLN A 211 -3.92 -8.71 11.71
C GLN A 211 -5.11 -8.46 12.65
N ILE A 212 -5.71 -9.53 13.16
CA ILE A 212 -6.72 -9.44 14.22
C ILE A 212 -6.00 -9.11 15.52
N LEU A 213 -6.38 -7.99 16.14
CA LEU A 213 -5.67 -7.41 17.28
C LEU A 213 -5.72 -8.29 18.53
N ALA A 214 -6.82 -9.00 18.76
CA ALA A 214 -6.94 -9.94 19.88
C ALA A 214 -5.81 -10.99 19.87
N ALA A 215 -5.53 -11.58 18.69
CA ALA A 215 -4.46 -12.56 18.54
C ALA A 215 -3.05 -11.98 18.79
N VAL A 216 -2.84 -10.68 18.54
CA VAL A 216 -1.55 -10.01 18.78
C VAL A 216 -1.29 -9.83 20.27
N TYR A 217 -2.33 -9.58 21.07
CA TYR A 217 -2.20 -9.42 22.51
C TYR A 217 -1.99 -10.77 23.25
N GLU A 218 -2.54 -11.87 22.72
CA GLU A 218 -2.41 -13.20 23.33
C GLU A 218 -1.01 -13.81 23.13
N THR A 219 -0.32 -13.49 22.05
CA THR A 219 1.01 -14.03 21.74
C THR A 219 2.17 -13.38 22.48
N GLY A 220 1.91 -12.38 23.33
CA GLY A 220 2.87 -11.86 24.32
C GLY A 220 4.20 -11.32 23.77
N SER A 221 4.24 -10.84 22.53
CA SER A 221 5.45 -10.22 22.00
C SER A 221 5.61 -8.80 22.58
N PRO A 222 6.62 -8.53 23.41
CA PRO A 222 6.72 -7.28 24.17
C PRO A 222 7.39 -6.13 23.43
N SER A 223 7.33 -6.07 22.12
CA SER A 223 7.95 -4.99 21.37
C SER A 223 6.90 -4.04 20.80
N TYR A 224 6.72 -2.92 21.44
CA TYR A 224 6.15 -1.64 20.93
C TYR A 224 5.32 -1.75 19.62
N ALA A 225 4.21 -2.49 19.64
CA ALA A 225 3.26 -2.52 18.54
C ALA A 225 2.31 -1.33 18.68
N THR A 226 2.49 -0.30 17.85
CA THR A 226 1.48 0.74 17.72
C THR A 226 0.34 0.19 16.87
N VAL A 227 -0.82 0.01 17.47
CA VAL A 227 -2.01 -0.51 16.80
C VAL A 227 -2.91 0.64 16.41
N LEU A 228 -3.03 0.90 15.11
CA LEU A 228 -4.03 1.83 14.59
C LEU A 228 -5.39 1.13 14.54
N LYS A 229 -6.20 1.28 15.58
CA LYS A 229 -7.58 0.79 15.62
C LYS A 229 -8.51 1.70 14.83
N ASN A 230 -9.37 1.09 14.01
CA ASN A 230 -10.55 1.73 13.43
C ASN A 230 -11.60 1.95 14.55
N ARG A 231 -11.36 2.85 15.50
CA ARG A 231 -12.37 3.26 16.46
C ARG A 231 -13.08 4.51 15.95
N GLY A 232 -14.20 4.32 15.27
CA GLY A 232 -15.34 5.18 15.49
C GLY A 232 -15.94 4.80 16.85
N HIS A 233 -15.89 5.75 17.78
CA HIS A 233 -16.46 5.74 19.14
C HIS A 233 -15.65 5.14 20.28
N THR A 234 -15.51 6.02 21.23
CA THR A 234 -15.35 5.95 22.70
C THR A 234 -13.94 6.12 23.21
N LEU A 235 -13.49 7.37 23.18
CA LEU A 235 -12.66 7.94 24.24
C LEU A 235 -13.58 8.22 25.44
N LYS A 236 -13.89 7.20 26.26
CA LYS A 236 -14.32 7.36 27.66
C LYS A 236 -13.97 6.08 28.40
N GLN A 237 -13.18 6.25 29.46
CA GLN A 237 -12.73 5.29 30.47
C GLN A 237 -11.29 4.78 30.30
N GLN A 238 -10.37 5.66 30.71
CA GLN A 238 -9.19 5.29 31.51
C GLN A 238 -8.58 6.58 32.10
N HIS A 239 -9.34 7.23 32.96
CA HIS A 239 -8.84 8.15 33.98
C HIS A 239 -9.65 7.86 35.22
N ASN A 240 -9.28 6.82 35.95
CA ASN A 240 -9.53 6.61 37.36
C ASN A 240 -8.82 5.32 37.79
N GLU A 241 -7.60 5.49 38.23
CA GLU A 241 -6.93 4.64 39.21
C GLU A 241 -5.46 5.04 39.21
N GLN A 242 -5.18 6.08 40.00
CA GLN A 242 -3.93 6.27 40.76
C GLN A 242 -3.88 7.73 41.24
N GLY A 243 -4.07 7.90 42.51
CA GLY A 243 -3.90 9.23 43.11
C GLY A 243 -4.48 9.39 44.49
N THR A 244 -4.33 8.41 45.36
CA THR A 244 -4.41 8.65 46.82
C THR A 244 -2.99 8.83 47.33
N TYR A 245 -2.49 10.03 47.37
CA TYR A 245 -1.40 10.40 48.26
C TYR A 245 -2.03 10.98 49.52
N ALA A 246 -1.91 10.25 50.61
CA ALA A 246 -2.15 10.73 51.97
C ALA A 246 -1.12 11.82 52.28
N VAL A 247 -1.60 13.02 52.64
CA VAL A 247 -0.80 14.04 53.32
C VAL A 247 -1.11 13.89 54.78
N GLU A 248 -0.22 13.22 55.52
CA GLU A 248 -0.19 13.32 57.00
C GLU A 248 0.31 14.69 57.39
N GLY A 249 -0.53 15.41 58.12
CA GLY A 249 -0.17 16.62 58.80
C GLY A 249 0.62 16.34 60.08
N GLY A 250 1.70 17.02 60.23
CA GLY A 250 2.42 17.16 61.49
C GLY A 250 2.32 18.59 62.00
N SER A 251 1.63 18.70 63.12
CA SER A 251 1.69 19.77 64.17
C SER A 251 2.26 21.13 63.84
#